data_bb0e3da21eeba6cd4be24782ace0689b
#
_entry.id   bb0e3da21eeba6cd4be24782ace0689b
#
_cell.length_a   1.000
_cell.length_b   1.000
_cell.length_c   1.000
_cell.angle_alpha   90.00
_cell.angle_beta   90.00
_cell.angle_gamma   90.00
#
_symmetry.space_group_name_H-M   'P 1'
#
loop_
_entity.id
_entity.type
_entity.pdbx_description
1 polymer ?
#
loop_
_entity_poly.entity_id
_entity_poly.type
_entity_poly.pdbx_seq_one_letter_code
_entity_poly.pdbx_strand_id
1 'polypeptide(L)'
;MAGMQLTQSAASVVERDHRGRLRTSSSKGSNRAIPITLAVLAMLTVLTFARMQYGAVDLLAATAQALADARVMFLQPALDPPYGAGHFTWETVMQSAVITLAVTVVCTLFSAVVSFLLALAASENLSSPAVSNAVKAVVAVIRAIPTILWVLVFTVAIGLGSEAAVLGISLHSIAYLTKSYSESIEEIDGGVIEALRASGAGFWQTVFQAVLPGTITKLLSWTFIRFEINFTNAVAVGAFAGAGGIGFQLYQAGTRYYNLHEVGVIVYVCILVAFALELVSVRLRRRYIIND
;
A
#
# COMPACT_ATOMS: atom_id res chain seq x y z
N MET A 1 -45.54 2.69 -3.52
CA MET A 1 -45.57 4.04 -2.90
C MET A 1 -44.22 4.51 -2.35
N ALA A 2 -43.26 3.66 -2.01
CA ALA A 2 -41.92 4.09 -1.52
C ALA A 2 -41.03 4.76 -2.58
N GLY A 3 -41.13 4.39 -3.85
CA GLY A 3 -40.31 4.98 -4.94
C GLY A 3 -40.63 6.45 -5.28
N MET A 4 -41.86 6.91 -4.93
CA MET A 4 -42.30 8.28 -5.22
C MET A 4 -41.85 9.29 -4.16
N GLN A 5 -41.55 8.85 -2.93
CA GLN A 5 -41.05 9.70 -1.87
C GLN A 5 -39.53 9.98 -2.00
N LEU A 6 -38.75 9.04 -2.55
CA LEU A 6 -37.31 9.23 -2.79
C LEU A 6 -37.04 10.26 -3.91
N THR A 7 -37.92 10.32 -4.95
CA THR A 7 -37.82 11.31 -6.03
C THR A 7 -38.17 12.73 -5.59
N GLN A 8 -39.09 12.89 -4.65
CA GLN A 8 -39.43 14.21 -4.09
C GLN A 8 -38.33 14.75 -3.16
N SER A 9 -37.67 13.88 -2.38
CA SER A 9 -36.53 14.27 -1.53
C SER A 9 -35.30 14.68 -2.36
N ALA A 10 -35.04 14.02 -3.48
CA ALA A 10 -33.94 14.37 -4.38
C ALA A 10 -34.20 15.68 -5.15
N ALA A 11 -35.45 15.98 -5.49
CA ALA A 11 -35.83 17.21 -6.21
C ALA A 11 -35.68 18.48 -5.34
N SER A 12 -35.77 18.36 -4.01
CA SER A 12 -35.60 19.50 -3.09
C SER A 12 -34.15 19.89 -2.83
N VAL A 13 -33.20 19.09 -3.27
CA VAL A 13 -31.74 19.32 -3.08
C VAL A 13 -31.10 20.00 -4.27
N VAL A 14 -31.82 20.10 -5.41
CA VAL A 14 -31.27 20.63 -6.64
C VAL A 14 -31.92 21.99 -6.96
N GLU A 15 -31.26 23.10 -6.62
CA GLU A 15 -31.59 24.44 -7.08
C GLU A 15 -30.91 24.74 -8.44
N ARG A 16 -31.64 25.42 -9.33
CA ARG A 16 -31.07 25.95 -10.57
C ARG A 16 -30.68 27.41 -10.40
N ASP A 17 -29.44 27.75 -10.76
CA ASP A 17 -28.98 29.13 -10.80
C ASP A 17 -29.67 29.91 -11.96
N HIS A 18 -29.69 31.25 -11.89
CA HIS A 18 -30.25 32.14 -12.89
C HIS A 18 -29.75 31.90 -14.34
N ARG A 19 -28.71 31.07 -14.49
CA ARG A 19 -28.15 30.60 -15.78
C ARG A 19 -28.53 29.16 -16.13
N GLY A 20 -29.51 28.56 -15.45
CA GLY A 20 -29.98 27.19 -15.69
C GLY A 20 -29.01 26.06 -15.26
N ARG A 21 -27.90 26.37 -14.62
CA ARG A 21 -26.95 25.37 -14.12
C ARG A 21 -27.45 24.75 -12.84
N LEU A 22 -27.34 23.43 -12.76
CA LEU A 22 -27.65 22.66 -11.54
C LEU A 22 -26.68 23.05 -10.41
N ARG A 23 -27.22 23.58 -9.34
CA ARG A 23 -26.48 23.88 -8.11
C ARG A 23 -26.92 22.88 -7.04
N THR A 24 -26.03 22.03 -6.60
CA THR A 24 -26.29 21.19 -5.43
C THR A 24 -26.29 22.09 -4.20
N SER A 25 -27.47 22.31 -3.63
CA SER A 25 -27.63 23.01 -2.36
C SER A 25 -27.01 22.13 -1.26
N SER A 26 -25.76 22.38 -0.91
CA SER A 26 -25.22 21.82 0.33
C SER A 26 -25.96 22.53 1.48
N SER A 27 -26.50 21.76 2.41
CA SER A 27 -27.13 22.24 3.62
C SER A 27 -26.29 23.36 4.24
N LYS A 28 -26.92 24.52 4.58
CA LYS A 28 -26.25 25.70 5.15
C LYS A 28 -25.34 25.40 6.37
N GLY A 29 -25.55 24.25 7.04
CA GLY A 29 -24.69 23.75 8.13
C GLY A 29 -23.37 23.14 7.66
N SER A 30 -23.35 22.45 6.50
CA SER A 30 -22.15 21.82 5.94
C SER A 30 -21.11 22.84 5.45
N ASN A 31 -21.54 24.01 4.96
CA ASN A 31 -20.62 25.02 4.47
C ASN A 31 -19.77 25.70 5.57
N ARG A 32 -20.18 25.63 6.83
CA ARG A 32 -19.40 26.17 7.97
C ARG A 32 -18.46 25.14 8.57
N ALA A 33 -18.77 23.86 8.47
CA ALA A 33 -17.92 22.79 9.01
C ALA A 33 -16.53 22.77 8.35
N ILE A 34 -16.46 22.91 7.02
CA ILE A 34 -15.19 22.90 6.30
C ILE A 34 -14.23 24.01 6.74
N PRO A 35 -14.61 25.32 6.70
CA PRO A 35 -13.72 26.39 7.15
C PRO A 35 -13.37 26.31 8.63
N ILE A 36 -14.29 25.84 9.49
CA ILE A 36 -14.01 25.63 10.92
C ILE A 36 -12.97 24.52 11.10
N THR A 37 -13.14 23.39 10.41
CA THR A 37 -12.16 22.29 10.46
C THR A 37 -10.80 22.74 9.96
N LEU A 38 -10.74 23.46 8.82
CA LEU A 38 -9.49 24.01 8.30
C LEU A 38 -8.84 25.01 9.26
N ALA A 39 -9.63 25.88 9.89
CA ALA A 39 -9.13 26.85 10.87
C ALA A 39 -8.57 26.14 12.13
N VAL A 40 -9.26 25.10 12.63
CA VAL A 40 -8.79 24.29 13.77
C VAL A 40 -7.50 23.56 13.40
N LEU A 41 -7.43 22.94 12.22
CA LEU A 41 -6.22 22.25 11.75
C LEU A 41 -5.05 23.25 11.59
N ALA A 42 -5.28 24.40 10.97
CA ALA A 42 -4.27 25.45 10.83
C ALA A 42 -3.79 25.94 12.20
N MET A 43 -4.70 26.20 13.13
CA MET A 43 -4.36 26.62 14.49
C MET A 43 -3.55 25.55 15.23
N LEU A 44 -3.95 24.28 15.14
CA LEU A 44 -3.21 23.15 15.73
C LEU A 44 -1.81 23.03 15.11
N THR A 45 -1.70 23.19 13.81
CA THR A 45 -0.42 23.18 13.10
C THR A 45 0.49 24.30 13.64
N VAL A 46 0.00 25.53 13.66
CA VAL A 46 0.78 26.68 14.17
C VAL A 46 1.20 26.48 15.63
N LEU A 47 0.27 26.01 16.49
CA LEU A 47 0.58 25.75 17.91
C LEU A 47 1.63 24.64 18.06
N THR A 48 1.55 23.58 17.25
CA THR A 48 2.54 22.49 17.25
C THR A 48 3.90 23.02 16.84
N PHE A 49 3.98 23.76 15.73
CA PHE A 49 5.22 24.37 15.28
C PHE A 49 5.80 25.35 16.31
N ALA A 50 4.96 26.18 16.94
CA ALA A 50 5.43 27.12 17.97
C ALA A 50 5.94 26.44 19.26
N ARG A 51 5.47 25.20 19.54
CA ARG A 51 5.92 24.42 20.70
C ARG A 51 7.09 23.49 20.41
N MET A 52 7.42 23.22 19.15
CA MET A 52 8.60 22.47 18.80
C MET A 52 9.85 23.26 19.20
N GLN A 53 10.69 22.64 20.03
CA GLN A 53 11.98 23.22 20.39
C GLN A 53 12.97 22.95 19.25
N TYR A 54 13.05 23.88 18.31
CA TYR A 54 13.98 23.76 17.17
C TYR A 54 15.44 24.01 17.55
N GLY A 55 15.81 24.10 18.83
CA GLY A 55 17.16 24.46 19.22
C GLY A 55 17.62 25.75 18.51
N ALA A 56 18.88 26.03 18.45
CA ALA A 56 19.43 27.14 17.66
C ALA A 56 19.61 26.76 16.18
N VAL A 57 18.58 26.21 15.52
CA VAL A 57 18.65 25.88 14.09
C VAL A 57 18.41 27.13 13.27
N ASP A 58 19.43 27.57 12.57
CA ASP A 58 19.28 28.58 11.52
C ASP A 58 18.54 27.93 10.33
N LEU A 59 17.24 28.24 10.21
CA LEU A 59 16.38 27.69 9.16
C LEU A 59 16.89 28.01 7.75
N LEU A 60 17.50 29.19 7.57
CA LEU A 60 18.03 29.57 6.25
C LEU A 60 19.27 28.73 5.91
N ALA A 61 20.19 28.57 6.85
CA ALA A 61 21.36 27.72 6.67
C ALA A 61 20.97 26.25 6.47
N ALA A 62 20.02 25.74 7.26
CA ALA A 62 19.53 24.37 7.16
C ALA A 62 18.83 24.09 5.82
N THR A 63 18.04 25.03 5.30
CA THR A 63 17.39 24.86 3.97
C THR A 63 18.42 24.94 2.84
N ALA A 64 19.41 25.84 2.93
CA ALA A 64 20.49 25.91 1.95
C ALA A 64 21.32 24.62 1.92
N GLN A 65 21.64 24.06 3.11
CA GLN A 65 22.36 22.79 3.20
C GLN A 65 21.52 21.64 2.62
N ALA A 66 20.23 21.54 2.96
CA ALA A 66 19.37 20.52 2.41
C ALA A 66 19.27 20.56 0.88
N LEU A 67 19.24 21.74 0.29
CA LEU A 67 19.28 21.92 -1.16
C LEU A 67 20.62 21.50 -1.78
N ALA A 68 21.73 21.81 -1.09
CA ALA A 68 23.08 21.41 -1.51
C ALA A 68 23.21 19.87 -1.46
N ASP A 69 22.74 19.23 -0.39
CA ASP A 69 22.73 17.77 -0.21
C ASP A 69 21.85 17.09 -1.27
N ALA A 70 20.66 17.62 -1.52
CA ALA A 70 19.79 17.14 -2.59
C ALA A 70 20.44 17.27 -3.97
N ARG A 71 21.16 18.37 -4.24
CA ARG A 71 21.92 18.54 -5.47
C ARG A 71 22.99 17.47 -5.64
N VAL A 72 23.77 17.18 -4.60
CA VAL A 72 24.80 16.13 -4.62
C VAL A 72 24.13 14.77 -4.89
N MET A 73 23.11 14.43 -4.12
CA MET A 73 22.41 13.15 -4.22
C MET A 73 21.78 12.90 -5.59
N PHE A 74 21.08 13.90 -6.16
CA PHE A 74 20.32 13.72 -7.41
C PHE A 74 21.09 14.10 -8.68
N LEU A 75 22.06 15.02 -8.61
CA LEU A 75 22.77 15.48 -9.80
C LEU A 75 24.20 14.96 -9.92
N GLN A 76 24.73 14.33 -8.86
CA GLN A 76 26.10 13.82 -8.84
C GLN A 76 26.18 12.39 -8.26
N PRO A 77 25.28 11.46 -8.67
CA PRO A 77 25.33 10.10 -8.15
C PRO A 77 26.59 9.37 -8.65
N ALA A 78 27.34 8.76 -7.74
CA ALA A 78 28.57 8.02 -8.07
C ALA A 78 28.83 6.95 -7.00
N LEU A 79 29.32 5.77 -7.41
CA LEU A 79 29.82 4.72 -6.51
C LEU A 79 31.31 4.89 -6.20
N ASP A 80 32.01 5.63 -7.05
CA ASP A 80 33.40 5.98 -6.87
C ASP A 80 33.54 7.52 -6.95
N PRO A 81 33.20 8.24 -5.87
CA PRO A 81 33.19 9.68 -5.87
C PRO A 81 34.63 10.24 -5.95
N PRO A 82 34.82 11.42 -6.54
CA PRO A 82 36.13 12.01 -6.71
C PRO A 82 36.86 12.37 -5.39
N TYR A 83 36.13 12.33 -4.27
CA TYR A 83 36.61 12.61 -2.93
C TYR A 83 36.20 11.51 -1.95
N GLY A 84 37.07 10.54 -1.70
CA GLY A 84 36.89 9.47 -0.77
C GLY A 84 36.76 8.07 -1.42
N ALA A 85 36.88 7.02 -0.61
CA ALA A 85 36.69 5.65 -1.08
C ALA A 85 35.21 5.35 -1.28
N GLY A 86 34.86 4.76 -2.41
CA GLY A 86 33.56 4.13 -2.60
C GLY A 86 33.42 2.94 -1.65
N HIS A 87 32.25 2.81 -1.03
CA HIS A 87 31.93 1.73 -0.09
C HIS A 87 31.17 0.60 -0.76
N PHE A 88 30.54 0.87 -1.90
CA PHE A 88 29.72 -0.07 -2.65
C PHE A 88 30.20 -0.22 -4.08
N THR A 89 30.12 -1.44 -4.58
CA THR A 89 30.31 -1.76 -5.98
C THR A 89 28.96 -1.93 -6.69
N TRP A 90 28.95 -1.82 -8.02
CA TRP A 90 27.74 -2.13 -8.81
C TRP A 90 27.22 -3.54 -8.53
N GLU A 91 28.13 -4.50 -8.33
CA GLU A 91 27.76 -5.86 -7.98
C GLU A 91 26.99 -5.91 -6.65
N THR A 92 27.49 -5.24 -5.61
CA THR A 92 26.83 -5.18 -4.29
C THR A 92 25.44 -4.54 -4.38
N VAL A 93 25.31 -3.44 -5.12
CA VAL A 93 24.03 -2.76 -5.30
C VAL A 93 23.03 -3.62 -6.06
N MET A 94 23.46 -4.28 -7.14
CA MET A 94 22.58 -5.18 -7.93
C MET A 94 22.19 -6.42 -7.14
N GLN A 95 23.10 -7.07 -6.43
CA GLN A 95 22.78 -8.20 -5.55
C GLN A 95 21.74 -7.80 -4.50
N SER A 96 21.92 -6.64 -3.89
CA SER A 96 20.98 -6.11 -2.89
C SER A 96 19.60 -5.81 -3.48
N ALA A 97 19.53 -5.31 -4.71
CA ALA A 97 18.27 -5.13 -5.43
C ALA A 97 17.58 -6.46 -5.70
N VAL A 98 18.32 -7.49 -6.11
CA VAL A 98 17.80 -8.85 -6.32
C VAL A 98 17.28 -9.45 -5.01
N ILE A 99 17.99 -9.29 -3.89
CA ILE A 99 17.52 -9.74 -2.56
C ILE A 99 16.17 -9.07 -2.22
N THR A 100 16.06 -7.76 -2.40
CA THR A 100 14.80 -7.03 -2.14
C THR A 100 13.66 -7.52 -3.02
N LEU A 101 13.93 -7.76 -4.30
CA LEU A 101 12.95 -8.34 -5.22
C LEU A 101 12.54 -9.75 -4.80
N ALA A 102 13.49 -10.60 -4.41
CA ALA A 102 13.20 -11.96 -3.92
C ALA A 102 12.30 -11.94 -2.69
N VAL A 103 12.62 -11.11 -1.69
CA VAL A 103 11.76 -10.90 -0.51
C VAL A 103 10.37 -10.45 -0.93
N THR A 104 10.26 -9.50 -1.85
CA THR A 104 8.98 -8.98 -2.34
C THR A 104 8.14 -10.07 -3.01
N VAL A 105 8.75 -10.88 -3.88
CA VAL A 105 8.09 -12.00 -4.57
C VAL A 105 7.57 -13.02 -3.57
N VAL A 106 8.44 -13.47 -2.64
CA VAL A 106 8.07 -14.45 -1.62
C VAL A 106 6.92 -13.94 -0.75
N CYS A 107 7.04 -12.71 -0.22
CA CYS A 107 5.98 -12.11 0.59
C CYS A 107 4.66 -12.04 -0.17
N THR A 108 4.68 -11.62 -1.44
CA THR A 108 3.46 -11.42 -2.21
C THR A 108 2.79 -12.73 -2.57
N LEU A 109 3.55 -13.72 -3.07
CA LEU A 109 2.99 -15.01 -3.45
C LEU A 109 2.44 -15.76 -2.22
N PHE A 110 3.21 -15.81 -1.15
CA PHE A 110 2.75 -16.41 0.10
C PHE A 110 1.47 -15.74 0.60
N SER A 111 1.47 -14.41 0.64
CA SER A 111 0.29 -13.64 1.07
C SER A 111 -0.91 -13.87 0.17
N ALA A 112 -0.72 -13.93 -1.16
CA ALA A 112 -1.82 -14.15 -2.10
C ALA A 112 -2.51 -15.50 -1.87
N VAL A 113 -1.73 -16.57 -1.68
CA VAL A 113 -2.28 -17.92 -1.43
C VAL A 113 -3.04 -17.96 -0.11
N VAL A 114 -2.44 -17.50 0.98
CA VAL A 114 -3.09 -17.51 2.30
C VAL A 114 -4.32 -16.61 2.30
N SER A 115 -4.23 -15.43 1.67
CA SER A 115 -5.35 -14.50 1.59
C SER A 115 -6.52 -15.03 0.77
N PHE A 116 -6.28 -15.80 -0.28
CA PHE A 116 -7.35 -16.43 -1.03
C PHE A 116 -8.17 -17.37 -0.15
N LEU A 117 -7.51 -18.23 0.62
CA LEU A 117 -8.20 -19.15 1.54
C LEU A 117 -8.96 -18.40 2.63
N LEU A 118 -8.36 -17.35 3.20
CA LEU A 118 -9.04 -16.53 4.21
C LEU A 118 -10.19 -15.70 3.61
N ALA A 119 -10.07 -15.25 2.36
CA ALA A 119 -11.10 -14.50 1.68
C ALA A 119 -12.35 -15.35 1.42
N LEU A 120 -12.21 -16.64 1.12
CA LEU A 120 -13.34 -17.56 1.01
C LEU A 120 -14.12 -17.64 2.35
N ALA A 121 -13.40 -17.62 3.47
CA ALA A 121 -14.03 -17.61 4.80
C ALA A 121 -14.57 -16.23 5.19
N ALA A 122 -13.99 -15.15 4.70
CA ALA A 122 -14.41 -13.78 4.96
C ALA A 122 -15.62 -13.34 4.14
N SER A 123 -15.88 -13.97 2.98
CA SER A 123 -16.95 -13.58 2.06
C SER A 123 -18.34 -14.00 2.58
N GLU A 124 -19.27 -13.04 2.64
CA GLU A 124 -20.63 -13.25 3.20
C GLU A 124 -21.51 -14.15 2.33
N ASN A 125 -21.27 -14.18 1.02
CA ASN A 125 -21.99 -15.05 0.09
C ASN A 125 -21.54 -16.52 0.13
N LEU A 126 -20.39 -16.82 0.75
CA LEU A 126 -19.82 -18.17 0.83
C LEU A 126 -19.84 -18.75 2.24
N SER A 127 -19.71 -17.91 3.27
CA SER A 127 -19.54 -18.30 4.67
C SER A 127 -20.71 -17.85 5.54
N SER A 128 -20.81 -18.42 6.74
CA SER A 128 -21.77 -17.95 7.73
C SER A 128 -21.40 -16.55 8.24
N PRO A 129 -22.37 -15.72 8.63
CA PRO A 129 -22.09 -14.37 9.15
C PRO A 129 -21.13 -14.36 10.35
N ALA A 130 -21.19 -15.37 11.20
CA ALA A 130 -20.28 -15.48 12.35
C ALA A 130 -18.82 -15.66 11.92
N VAL A 131 -18.55 -16.54 10.96
CA VAL A 131 -17.20 -16.79 10.43
C VAL A 131 -16.69 -15.59 9.66
N SER A 132 -17.51 -15.04 8.75
CA SER A 132 -17.15 -13.84 7.97
C SER A 132 -16.76 -12.68 8.89
N ASN A 133 -17.62 -12.34 9.86
CA ASN A 133 -17.35 -11.25 10.80
C ASN A 133 -16.10 -11.50 11.67
N ALA A 134 -15.88 -12.73 12.11
CA ALA A 134 -14.69 -13.06 12.90
C ALA A 134 -13.40 -12.84 12.08
N VAL A 135 -13.35 -13.34 10.84
CA VAL A 135 -12.19 -13.14 9.96
C VAL A 135 -12.01 -11.66 9.62
N LYS A 136 -13.09 -10.95 9.26
CA LYS A 136 -13.04 -9.51 8.98
C LYS A 136 -12.54 -8.70 10.19
N ALA A 137 -12.92 -9.07 11.42
CA ALA A 137 -12.45 -8.40 12.64
C ALA A 137 -10.94 -8.61 12.86
N VAL A 138 -10.43 -9.84 12.74
CA VAL A 138 -8.99 -10.12 12.85
C VAL A 138 -8.20 -9.37 11.78
N VAL A 139 -8.66 -9.42 10.54
CA VAL A 139 -8.06 -8.69 9.41
C VAL A 139 -8.03 -7.17 9.67
N ALA A 140 -9.09 -6.61 10.24
CA ALA A 140 -9.15 -5.19 10.56
C ALA A 140 -8.11 -4.80 11.63
N VAL A 141 -7.92 -5.61 12.66
CA VAL A 141 -6.90 -5.40 13.71
C VAL A 141 -5.49 -5.43 13.11
N ILE A 142 -5.18 -6.45 12.29
CA ILE A 142 -3.86 -6.56 11.67
C ILE A 142 -3.56 -5.35 10.77
N ARG A 143 -4.55 -4.88 10.01
CA ARG A 143 -4.41 -3.72 9.11
C ARG A 143 -4.32 -2.38 9.83
N ALA A 144 -4.84 -2.27 11.05
CA ALA A 144 -4.72 -1.06 11.85
C ALA A 144 -3.27 -0.79 12.29
N ILE A 145 -2.43 -1.83 12.32
CA ILE A 145 -1.03 -1.72 12.71
C ILE A 145 -0.16 -1.55 11.45
N PRO A 146 0.67 -0.50 11.35
CA PRO A 146 1.58 -0.28 10.23
C PRO A 146 2.53 -1.47 9.98
N THR A 147 2.83 -1.75 8.71
CA THR A 147 3.71 -2.88 8.29
C THR A 147 5.03 -2.91 9.05
N ILE A 148 5.65 -1.73 9.25
CA ILE A 148 6.94 -1.62 9.93
C ILE A 148 6.89 -2.13 11.38
N LEU A 149 5.79 -1.89 12.09
CA LEU A 149 5.64 -2.37 13.47
C LEU A 149 5.54 -3.89 13.51
N TRP A 150 4.86 -4.53 12.56
CA TRP A 150 4.86 -5.98 12.45
C TRP A 150 6.27 -6.55 12.22
N VAL A 151 7.05 -5.90 11.36
CA VAL A 151 8.44 -6.31 11.14
C VAL A 151 9.27 -6.16 12.42
N LEU A 152 9.12 -5.06 13.14
CA LEU A 152 9.81 -4.87 14.42
C LEU A 152 9.42 -5.92 15.45
N VAL A 153 8.14 -6.28 15.55
CA VAL A 153 7.67 -7.37 16.42
C VAL A 153 8.36 -8.70 16.07
N PHE A 154 8.40 -9.05 14.78
CA PHE A 154 9.11 -10.28 14.37
C PHE A 154 10.63 -10.16 14.55
N THR A 155 11.22 -8.99 14.32
CA THR A 155 12.66 -8.78 14.60
C THR A 155 12.99 -9.01 16.07
N VAL A 156 12.13 -8.58 16.99
CA VAL A 156 12.32 -8.85 18.43
C VAL A 156 12.12 -10.34 18.76
N ALA A 157 11.17 -10.99 18.09
CA ALA A 157 10.81 -12.38 18.39
C ALA A 157 11.84 -13.42 17.86
N ILE A 158 12.37 -13.20 16.65
CA ILE A 158 13.23 -14.19 15.96
C ILE A 158 14.61 -13.66 15.58
N GLY A 159 14.89 -12.39 15.86
CA GLY A 159 16.15 -11.72 15.53
C GLY A 159 16.08 -10.89 14.24
N LEU A 160 17.17 -10.13 14.01
CA LEU A 160 17.37 -9.36 12.78
C LEU A 160 17.58 -10.32 11.59
N GLY A 161 16.93 -10.07 10.47
CA GLY A 161 17.13 -10.86 9.25
C GLY A 161 16.00 -10.73 8.24
N SER A 162 16.21 -11.37 7.08
CA SER A 162 15.22 -11.45 6.00
C SER A 162 13.95 -12.16 6.43
N GLU A 163 14.05 -13.12 7.35
CA GLU A 163 12.93 -13.90 7.88
C GLU A 163 11.93 -13.01 8.62
N ALA A 164 12.42 -12.13 9.48
CA ALA A 164 11.59 -11.16 10.21
C ALA A 164 10.88 -10.19 9.24
N ALA A 165 11.60 -9.74 8.22
CA ALA A 165 11.05 -8.89 7.18
C ALA A 165 9.94 -9.61 6.39
N VAL A 166 10.20 -10.85 5.95
CA VAL A 166 9.23 -11.67 5.21
C VAL A 166 7.97 -11.88 6.04
N LEU A 167 8.08 -12.27 7.30
CA LEU A 167 6.91 -12.50 8.16
C LEU A 167 6.11 -11.23 8.41
N GLY A 168 6.76 -10.12 8.74
CA GLY A 168 6.09 -8.85 9.04
C GLY A 168 5.38 -8.25 7.83
N ILE A 169 6.05 -8.24 6.66
CA ILE A 169 5.45 -7.77 5.41
C ILE A 169 4.30 -8.70 4.99
N SER A 170 4.50 -10.01 5.08
CA SER A 170 3.48 -11.00 4.69
C SER A 170 2.24 -10.91 5.56
N LEU A 171 2.36 -10.77 6.86
CA LEU A 171 1.21 -10.69 7.77
C LEU A 171 0.29 -9.51 7.41
N HIS A 172 0.87 -8.33 7.23
CA HIS A 172 0.11 -7.16 6.81
C HIS A 172 -0.46 -7.32 5.39
N SER A 173 0.28 -7.98 4.49
CA SER A 173 -0.15 -8.25 3.12
C SER A 173 -1.32 -9.23 3.06
N ILE A 174 -1.28 -10.28 3.89
CA ILE A 174 -2.37 -11.25 4.05
C ILE A 174 -3.65 -10.51 4.45
N ALA A 175 -3.58 -9.68 5.48
CA ALA A 175 -4.75 -8.94 5.94
C ALA A 175 -5.29 -7.96 4.87
N TYR A 176 -4.42 -7.30 4.13
CA TYR A 176 -4.82 -6.41 3.04
C TYR A 176 -5.50 -7.18 1.90
N LEU A 177 -4.85 -8.23 1.39
CA LEU A 177 -5.37 -9.01 0.27
C LEU A 177 -6.63 -9.79 0.66
N THR A 178 -6.73 -10.31 1.88
CA THR A 178 -7.95 -10.99 2.36
C THR A 178 -9.16 -10.07 2.23
N LYS A 179 -9.04 -8.80 2.65
CA LYS A 179 -10.12 -7.83 2.51
C LYS A 179 -10.46 -7.60 1.03
N SER A 180 -9.47 -7.26 0.21
CA SER A 180 -9.70 -6.94 -1.21
C SER A 180 -10.25 -8.14 -2.00
N TYR A 181 -9.80 -9.34 -1.66
CA TYR A 181 -10.29 -10.56 -2.29
C TYR A 181 -11.71 -10.91 -1.86
N SER A 182 -12.03 -10.80 -0.55
CA SER A 182 -13.38 -11.05 -0.07
C SER A 182 -14.38 -10.07 -0.68
N GLU A 183 -14.05 -8.79 -0.78
CA GLU A 183 -14.88 -7.80 -1.45
C GLU A 183 -15.10 -8.14 -2.94
N SER A 184 -14.05 -8.59 -3.64
CA SER A 184 -14.16 -9.01 -5.03
C SER A 184 -15.01 -10.28 -5.21
N ILE A 185 -15.00 -11.20 -4.24
CA ILE A 185 -15.83 -12.40 -4.23
C ILE A 185 -17.28 -12.05 -3.93
N GLU A 186 -17.53 -11.09 -3.05
CA GLU A 186 -18.88 -10.63 -2.70
C GLU A 186 -19.58 -9.88 -3.85
N GLU A 187 -18.81 -9.36 -4.84
CA GLU A 187 -19.36 -8.74 -6.06
C GLU A 187 -19.91 -9.75 -7.08
N ILE A 188 -19.71 -11.06 -6.87
CA ILE A 188 -20.29 -12.09 -7.75
C ILE A 188 -21.81 -12.12 -7.56
N ASP A 189 -22.53 -12.21 -8.68
CA ASP A 189 -23.99 -12.37 -8.65
C ASP A 189 -24.40 -13.58 -7.81
N GLY A 190 -25.17 -13.33 -6.76
CA GLY A 190 -25.68 -14.37 -5.86
C GLY A 190 -26.47 -15.46 -6.58
N GLY A 191 -27.16 -15.13 -7.67
CA GLY A 191 -27.91 -16.08 -8.48
C GLY A 191 -27.02 -17.19 -9.10
N VAL A 192 -25.77 -16.88 -9.45
CA VAL A 192 -24.82 -17.89 -9.96
C VAL A 192 -24.46 -18.89 -8.86
N ILE A 193 -24.21 -18.42 -7.65
CA ILE A 193 -23.87 -19.27 -6.50
C ILE A 193 -25.08 -20.12 -6.09
N GLU A 194 -26.27 -19.53 -6.06
CA GLU A 194 -27.53 -20.23 -5.73
C GLU A 194 -27.85 -21.30 -6.77
N ALA A 195 -27.71 -21.02 -8.07
CA ALA A 195 -27.94 -22.00 -9.13
C ALA A 195 -27.02 -23.22 -9.02
N LEU A 196 -25.73 -23.00 -8.70
CA LEU A 196 -24.79 -24.10 -8.47
C LEU A 196 -25.18 -24.93 -7.23
N ARG A 197 -25.54 -24.27 -6.13
CA ARG A 197 -26.01 -24.97 -4.92
C ARG A 197 -27.30 -25.76 -5.18
N ALA A 198 -28.25 -25.21 -5.93
CA ALA A 198 -29.47 -25.88 -6.30
C ALA A 198 -29.22 -27.11 -7.20
N SER A 199 -28.16 -27.12 -8.00
CA SER A 199 -27.72 -28.28 -8.79
C SER A 199 -26.95 -29.33 -7.98
N GLY A 200 -26.79 -29.13 -6.66
CA GLY A 200 -26.08 -30.04 -5.76
C GLY A 200 -24.56 -29.84 -5.71
N ALA A 201 -24.03 -28.73 -6.24
CA ALA A 201 -22.60 -28.43 -6.18
C ALA A 201 -22.13 -28.23 -4.72
N GLY A 202 -21.05 -28.90 -4.35
CA GLY A 202 -20.37 -28.72 -3.07
C GLY A 202 -19.58 -27.41 -3.03
N PHE A 203 -19.08 -27.05 -1.84
CA PHE A 203 -18.32 -25.79 -1.61
C PHE A 203 -17.17 -25.61 -2.60
N TRP A 204 -16.27 -26.57 -2.73
CA TRP A 204 -15.13 -26.47 -3.64
C TRP A 204 -15.52 -26.46 -5.13
N GLN A 205 -16.60 -27.13 -5.49
CA GLN A 205 -17.14 -27.04 -6.85
C GLN A 205 -17.62 -25.62 -7.16
N THR A 206 -18.32 -24.99 -6.22
CA THR A 206 -18.73 -23.58 -6.33
C THR A 206 -17.51 -22.66 -6.43
N VAL A 207 -16.47 -22.91 -5.62
CA VAL A 207 -15.24 -22.10 -5.66
C VAL A 207 -14.55 -22.19 -7.03
N PHE A 208 -14.36 -23.39 -7.58
CA PHE A 208 -13.63 -23.54 -8.84
C PHE A 208 -14.46 -23.26 -10.09
N GLN A 209 -15.79 -23.38 -10.03
CA GLN A 209 -16.65 -23.18 -11.20
C GLN A 209 -17.27 -21.77 -11.29
N ALA A 210 -17.43 -21.07 -10.17
CA ALA A 210 -18.01 -19.72 -10.15
C ALA A 210 -17.04 -18.69 -9.59
N VAL A 211 -16.51 -18.92 -8.36
CA VAL A 211 -15.76 -17.89 -7.63
C VAL A 211 -14.44 -17.59 -8.34
N LEU A 212 -13.63 -18.59 -8.57
CA LEU A 212 -12.31 -18.40 -9.17
C LEU A 212 -12.39 -17.84 -10.60
N PRO A 213 -13.19 -18.40 -11.53
CA PRO A 213 -13.33 -17.83 -12.87
C PRO A 213 -13.90 -16.42 -12.87
N GLY A 214 -14.88 -16.13 -11.99
CA GLY A 214 -15.53 -14.82 -11.91
C GLY A 214 -14.69 -13.73 -11.25
N THR A 215 -13.61 -14.09 -10.53
CA THR A 215 -12.82 -13.10 -9.77
C THR A 215 -11.34 -13.09 -10.10
N ILE A 216 -10.80 -14.07 -10.82
CA ILE A 216 -9.34 -14.26 -11.01
C ILE A 216 -8.65 -12.99 -11.52
N THR A 217 -9.27 -12.25 -12.43
CA THR A 217 -8.74 -11.00 -12.97
C THR A 217 -8.64 -9.92 -11.92
N LYS A 218 -9.65 -9.78 -11.04
CA LYS A 218 -9.65 -8.86 -9.90
C LYS A 218 -8.60 -9.26 -8.85
N LEU A 219 -8.54 -10.57 -8.53
CA LEU A 219 -7.56 -11.09 -7.57
C LEU A 219 -6.13 -10.85 -8.04
N LEU A 220 -5.84 -11.12 -9.32
CA LEU A 220 -4.54 -10.82 -9.92
C LEU A 220 -4.22 -9.32 -9.87
N SER A 221 -5.20 -8.45 -10.15
CA SER A 221 -5.02 -7.00 -10.07
C SER A 221 -4.60 -6.56 -8.68
N TRP A 222 -5.30 -7.02 -7.64
CA TRP A 222 -4.96 -6.72 -6.25
C TRP A 222 -3.60 -7.29 -5.86
N THR A 223 -3.24 -8.47 -6.36
CA THR A 223 -1.92 -9.08 -6.15
C THR A 223 -0.82 -8.23 -6.75
N PHE A 224 -0.98 -7.72 -7.97
CA PHE A 224 0.02 -6.84 -8.60
C PHE A 224 0.18 -5.51 -7.86
N ILE A 225 -0.92 -4.87 -7.48
CA ILE A 225 -0.87 -3.66 -6.64
C ILE A 225 -0.12 -3.95 -5.33
N ARG A 226 -0.42 -5.08 -4.71
CA ARG A 226 0.25 -5.47 -3.46
C ARG A 226 1.73 -5.77 -3.64
N PHE A 227 2.11 -6.33 -4.79
CA PHE A 227 3.50 -6.57 -5.14
C PHE A 227 4.33 -5.27 -5.18
N GLU A 228 3.81 -4.23 -5.83
CA GLU A 228 4.42 -2.90 -5.87
C GLU A 228 4.57 -2.30 -4.46
N ILE A 229 3.52 -2.36 -3.64
CA ILE A 229 3.53 -1.90 -2.25
C ILE A 229 4.54 -2.70 -1.41
N ASN A 230 4.61 -4.03 -1.60
CA ASN A 230 5.54 -4.87 -0.88
C ASN A 230 7.00 -4.59 -1.25
N PHE A 231 7.29 -4.23 -2.51
CA PHE A 231 8.62 -3.77 -2.90
C PHE A 231 9.03 -2.51 -2.12
N THR A 232 8.17 -1.50 -2.08
CA THR A 232 8.41 -0.27 -1.31
C THR A 232 8.61 -0.57 0.18
N ASN A 233 7.76 -1.44 0.75
CA ASN A 233 7.91 -1.87 2.14
C ASN A 233 9.21 -2.64 2.37
N ALA A 234 9.64 -3.51 1.44
CA ALA A 234 10.89 -4.28 1.56
C ALA A 234 12.13 -3.37 1.53
N VAL A 235 12.11 -2.30 0.70
CA VAL A 235 13.15 -1.27 0.72
C VAL A 235 13.17 -0.55 2.07
N ALA A 236 12.02 -0.05 2.55
CA ALA A 236 11.94 0.67 3.82
C ALA A 236 12.35 -0.19 5.01
N VAL A 237 11.86 -1.44 5.06
CA VAL A 237 12.11 -2.39 6.14
C VAL A 237 13.55 -2.93 6.11
N GLY A 238 14.16 -3.05 4.93
CA GLY A 238 15.54 -3.49 4.78
C GLY A 238 16.52 -2.70 5.63
N ALA A 239 16.27 -1.41 5.80
CA ALA A 239 17.06 -0.52 6.65
C ALA A 239 16.99 -0.89 8.15
N PHE A 240 15.83 -1.35 8.63
CA PHE A 240 15.56 -1.55 10.06
C PHE A 240 15.68 -3.01 10.51
N ALA A 241 15.31 -3.94 9.66
CA ALA A 241 15.31 -5.36 10.02
C ALA A 241 16.67 -6.05 9.83
N GLY A 242 17.67 -5.35 9.29
CA GLY A 242 18.94 -5.98 8.92
C GLY A 242 18.77 -7.10 7.88
N ALA A 243 17.71 -7.04 7.09
CA ALA A 243 17.33 -8.06 6.13
C ALA A 243 18.25 -8.13 4.90
N GLY A 244 19.32 -7.32 4.89
CA GLY A 244 20.07 -7.10 3.67
C GLY A 244 19.25 -6.30 2.64
N GLY A 245 19.54 -6.48 1.36
CA GLY A 245 18.80 -5.83 0.31
C GLY A 245 19.15 -4.33 0.15
N ILE A 246 18.47 -3.69 -0.82
CA ILE A 246 18.83 -2.35 -1.26
C ILE A 246 18.54 -1.28 -0.19
N GLY A 247 17.51 -1.49 0.65
CA GLY A 247 17.19 -0.60 1.77
C GLY A 247 18.29 -0.59 2.85
N PHE A 248 18.92 -1.73 3.11
CA PHE A 248 20.04 -1.80 4.03
C PHE A 248 21.27 -1.06 3.50
N GLN A 249 21.57 -1.17 2.20
CA GLN A 249 22.64 -0.41 1.57
C GLN A 249 22.36 1.10 1.61
N LEU A 250 21.11 1.50 1.36
CA LEU A 250 20.70 2.89 1.47
C LEU A 250 20.92 3.45 2.89
N TYR A 251 20.53 2.68 3.91
CA TYR A 251 20.78 3.05 5.29
C TYR A 251 22.27 3.18 5.61
N GLN A 252 23.09 2.23 5.17
CA GLN A 252 24.54 2.25 5.36
C GLN A 252 25.17 3.47 4.69
N ALA A 253 24.82 3.74 3.42
CA ALA A 253 25.31 4.90 2.67
C ALA A 253 24.97 6.23 3.36
N GLY A 254 23.72 6.37 3.83
CA GLY A 254 23.23 7.62 4.40
C GLY A 254 23.64 7.86 5.85
N THR A 255 23.68 6.80 6.70
CA THR A 255 23.87 6.97 8.14
C THR A 255 25.25 6.57 8.65
N ARG A 256 25.87 5.55 8.04
CA ARG A 256 27.18 5.08 8.47
C ARG A 256 28.31 5.75 7.72
N TYR A 257 28.17 5.88 6.41
CA TYR A 257 29.22 6.44 5.55
C TYR A 257 29.02 7.91 5.21
N TYR A 258 27.81 8.44 5.40
CA TYR A 258 27.42 9.82 5.06
C TYR A 258 27.78 10.20 3.61
N ASN A 259 27.69 9.22 2.70
CA ASN A 259 28.06 9.38 1.29
C ASN A 259 26.81 9.62 0.44
N LEU A 260 26.49 10.89 0.19
CA LEU A 260 25.32 11.29 -0.59
C LEU A 260 25.40 10.89 -2.07
N HIS A 261 26.59 10.69 -2.63
CA HIS A 261 26.77 10.22 -4.01
C HIS A 261 26.29 8.77 -4.15
N GLU A 262 26.68 7.90 -3.21
CA GLU A 262 26.25 6.50 -3.18
C GLU A 262 24.75 6.39 -2.85
N VAL A 263 24.24 7.22 -1.93
CA VAL A 263 22.78 7.34 -1.68
C VAL A 263 22.05 7.63 -2.97
N GLY A 264 22.54 8.57 -3.77
CA GLY A 264 21.97 8.93 -5.07
C GLY A 264 21.87 7.75 -6.03
N VAL A 265 22.96 6.98 -6.17
CA VAL A 265 22.94 5.77 -7.04
C VAL A 265 21.92 4.75 -6.58
N ILE A 266 21.90 4.45 -5.27
CA ILE A 266 20.98 3.46 -4.69
C ILE A 266 19.52 3.92 -4.88
N VAL A 267 19.23 5.21 -4.66
CA VAL A 267 17.90 5.78 -4.88
C VAL A 267 17.48 5.65 -6.35
N TYR A 268 18.35 5.95 -7.31
CA TYR A 268 18.04 5.76 -8.72
C TYR A 268 17.79 4.30 -9.10
N VAL A 269 18.55 3.36 -8.55
CA VAL A 269 18.28 1.92 -8.75
C VAL A 269 16.92 1.54 -8.18
N CYS A 270 16.57 2.02 -6.97
CA CYS A 270 15.23 1.80 -6.40
C CYS A 270 14.12 2.35 -7.30
N ILE A 271 14.27 3.58 -7.81
CA ILE A 271 13.30 4.22 -8.71
C ILE A 271 13.16 3.42 -10.01
N LEU A 272 14.27 3.00 -10.62
CA LEU A 272 14.26 2.22 -11.86
C LEU A 272 13.55 0.87 -11.67
N VAL A 273 13.83 0.17 -10.57
CA VAL A 273 13.17 -1.10 -10.26
C VAL A 273 11.68 -0.87 -10.00
N ALA A 274 11.30 0.12 -9.18
CA ALA A 274 9.90 0.44 -8.91
C ALA A 274 9.15 0.78 -10.20
N PHE A 275 9.72 1.62 -11.06
CA PHE A 275 9.14 1.98 -12.35
C PHE A 275 9.00 0.78 -13.30
N ALA A 276 10.00 -0.10 -13.34
CA ALA A 276 9.92 -1.33 -14.13
C ALA A 276 8.78 -2.24 -13.63
N LEU A 277 8.63 -2.39 -12.31
CA LEU A 277 7.55 -3.17 -11.71
C LEU A 277 6.17 -2.58 -12.04
N GLU A 278 6.01 -1.26 -11.93
CA GLU A 278 4.77 -0.58 -12.30
C GLU A 278 4.43 -0.77 -13.78
N LEU A 279 5.41 -0.61 -14.69
CA LEU A 279 5.20 -0.84 -16.12
C LEU A 279 4.76 -2.28 -16.42
N VAL A 280 5.39 -3.27 -15.79
CA VAL A 280 5.01 -4.68 -15.93
C VAL A 280 3.58 -4.90 -15.40
N SER A 281 3.28 -4.40 -14.21
CA SER A 281 1.98 -4.50 -13.57
C SER A 281 0.88 -3.86 -14.43
N VAL A 282 1.09 -2.65 -14.92
CA VAL A 282 0.13 -1.95 -15.80
C VAL A 282 -0.09 -2.70 -17.12
N ARG A 283 1.00 -3.22 -17.74
CA ARG A 283 0.87 -4.01 -18.97
C ARG A 283 0.09 -5.30 -18.76
N LEU A 284 0.37 -6.03 -17.69
CA LEU A 284 -0.33 -7.26 -17.36
C LEU A 284 -1.81 -6.99 -17.06
N ARG A 285 -2.11 -5.97 -16.27
CA ARG A 285 -3.50 -5.56 -15.99
C ARG A 285 -4.24 -5.18 -17.26
N ARG A 286 -3.66 -4.36 -18.15
CA ARG A 286 -4.31 -3.96 -19.41
C ARG A 286 -4.55 -5.15 -20.33
N ARG A 287 -3.64 -6.11 -20.38
CA ARG A 287 -3.74 -7.27 -21.29
C ARG A 287 -4.79 -8.29 -20.83
N TYR A 288 -4.95 -8.46 -19.52
CA TYR A 288 -5.78 -9.53 -18.93
C TYR A 288 -7.06 -9.03 -18.27
N ILE A 289 -7.23 -7.72 -18.04
CA ILE A 289 -8.33 -7.18 -17.23
C ILE A 289 -9.23 -6.20 -18.02
N ILE A 290 -8.70 -5.48 -18.99
CA ILE A 290 -9.44 -4.42 -19.72
C ILE A 290 -10.02 -4.95 -21.05
N ASN A 291 -9.74 -6.17 -21.44
CA ASN A 291 -10.25 -6.78 -22.67
C ASN A 291 -11.50 -7.66 -22.46
N ASP A 292 -12.10 -7.61 -21.29
CA ASP A 292 -13.44 -8.10 -20.98
C ASP A 292 -14.32 -6.87 -20.64
#